data_5237a74e3ba31b072671cd3392920966
#
_entry.id   5237a74e3ba31b072671cd3392920966
#
_cell.length_a   1.000
_cell.length_b   1.000
_cell.length_c   1.000
_cell.angle_alpha   90.00
_cell.angle_beta   90.00
_cell.angle_gamma   90.00
#
_symmetry.space_group_name_H-M   'P 1'
#
loop_
_entity.id
_entity.type
_entity.pdbx_description
1 polymer ?
#
loop_
_entity_poly.entity_id
_entity_poly.type
_entity_poly.pdbx_seq_one_letter_code
_entity_poly.pdbx_strand_id
1 'polypeptide(L)'
;VVALTVEKPHVLALRPENAPDAGPVKAGEVLVRVQRAGICGSDLHIYHGSNPFAVYPRVIGHEFAGTVEAVGDGVTNVAAGDHVVVDPVVSCGRCYACRAGRTNVCANLEVFGVHRDGGFRNHVVVPAANAVKVRSDLPISIAALAEPLSIAANVLSRTGIGADDTLLVYGAGTVGLTVVQVAKLHGARCIVADLDDKRLERAKEFGADVVLNSSRVSVPDAVRDENDGLGPTVVIDGAGVPALLEEACRLASPAARIGLLGFSPGPCNISQQEIVKKELTLVGSRLNRRLLPQVIEWLESGKLQPAAMITQVFPIADAASAFSLIETDPSSTIKVQLDFEG
;
A
#
# COMPACT_ATOMS: atom_id res chain seq x y z
N VAL A 1 7.64 22.95 14.19
CA VAL A 1 6.84 22.13 13.26
C VAL A 1 7.56 22.10 11.93
N VAL A 2 7.66 20.95 11.32
CA VAL A 2 8.40 20.76 10.08
C VAL A 2 7.58 19.95 9.07
N ALA A 3 7.89 20.10 7.78
CA ALA A 3 7.41 19.25 6.72
C ALA A 3 8.55 18.81 5.80
N LEU A 4 8.52 17.56 5.39
CA LEU A 4 9.42 17.01 4.39
C LEU A 4 8.83 17.23 3.00
N THR A 5 9.48 18.06 2.22
CA THR A 5 9.04 18.49 0.90
C THR A 5 10.00 17.99 -0.17
N VAL A 6 9.47 17.43 -1.25
CA VAL A 6 10.21 17.29 -2.50
C VAL A 6 10.03 18.59 -3.27
N GLU A 7 11.09 19.39 -3.33
CA GLU A 7 11.09 20.72 -3.99
C GLU A 7 11.05 20.59 -5.51
N LYS A 8 11.80 19.64 -6.00
CA LYS A 8 11.94 19.21 -7.38
C LYS A 8 12.57 17.81 -7.37
N PRO A 9 12.61 17.09 -8.49
CA PRO A 9 13.28 15.79 -8.55
C PRO A 9 14.68 15.80 -7.93
N HIS A 10 14.94 14.82 -7.07
CA HIS A 10 16.18 14.61 -6.31
C HIS A 10 16.50 15.67 -5.25
N VAL A 11 15.55 16.53 -4.88
CA VAL A 11 15.74 17.54 -3.83
C VAL A 11 14.70 17.37 -2.74
N LEU A 12 15.13 16.75 -1.64
CA LEU A 12 14.38 16.70 -0.38
C LEU A 12 14.76 17.91 0.49
N ALA A 13 13.77 18.57 1.08
CA ALA A 13 13.96 19.66 2.01
C ALA A 13 13.05 19.48 3.23
N LEU A 14 13.66 19.57 4.41
CA LEU A 14 12.92 19.69 5.66
C LEU A 14 12.65 21.18 5.90
N ARG A 15 11.39 21.58 5.76
CA ARG A 15 10.99 22.98 5.89
C ARG A 15 10.33 23.26 7.20
N PRO A 16 10.70 24.36 7.89
CA PRO A 16 9.88 24.85 8.99
C PRO A 16 8.48 25.19 8.47
N GLU A 17 7.47 24.73 9.16
CA GLU A 17 6.09 25.15 8.94
C GLU A 17 5.59 25.90 10.16
N ASN A 18 4.75 26.89 9.96
CA ASN A 18 3.94 27.36 11.07
C ASN A 18 3.05 26.19 11.49
N ALA A 19 2.95 25.92 12.79
CA ALA A 19 1.83 25.08 13.24
C ALA A 19 0.58 25.63 12.57
N PRO A 20 -0.31 24.80 12.00
CA PRO A 20 -1.56 25.34 11.49
C PRO A 20 -2.08 26.24 12.59
N ASP A 21 -2.25 27.53 12.26
CA ASP A 21 -2.79 28.47 13.23
C ASP A 21 -3.95 27.75 13.90
N ALA A 22 -3.99 27.76 15.23
CA ALA A 22 -5.10 27.19 16.00
C ALA A 22 -6.43 27.95 15.73
N GLY A 23 -6.54 28.49 14.52
CA GLY A 23 -7.78 28.94 13.93
C GLY A 23 -8.76 27.79 13.82
N PRO A 24 -10.05 28.04 13.83
CA PRO A 24 -11.06 26.99 13.80
C PRO A 24 -10.82 26.11 12.55
N VAL A 25 -10.63 24.80 12.78
CA VAL A 25 -10.66 23.79 11.72
C VAL A 25 -12.01 23.94 11.01
N LYS A 26 -12.02 23.94 9.68
CA LYS A 26 -13.27 24.16 8.93
C LYS A 26 -14.28 23.06 9.22
N ALA A 27 -15.57 23.40 9.03
CA ALA A 27 -16.63 22.41 9.17
C ALA A 27 -16.36 21.18 8.32
N GLY A 28 -16.49 19.98 8.93
CA GLY A 28 -16.25 18.70 8.28
C GLY A 28 -14.76 18.30 8.13
N GLU A 29 -13.83 19.09 8.66
CA GLU A 29 -12.40 18.78 8.66
C GLU A 29 -11.90 18.46 10.09
N VAL A 30 -10.76 17.79 10.16
CA VAL A 30 -10.06 17.49 11.41
C VAL A 30 -8.57 17.83 11.26
N LEU A 31 -7.96 18.30 12.36
CA LEU A 31 -6.53 18.50 12.49
C LEU A 31 -5.93 17.26 13.13
N VAL A 32 -5.02 16.61 12.43
CA VAL A 32 -4.30 15.42 12.91
C VAL A 32 -2.85 15.79 13.18
N ARG A 33 -2.38 15.54 14.41
CA ARG A 33 -0.96 15.51 14.74
C ARG A 33 -0.40 14.16 14.34
N VAL A 34 0.44 14.16 13.31
CA VAL A 34 1.08 12.95 12.79
C VAL A 34 2.14 12.48 13.80
N GLN A 35 2.18 11.19 14.07
CA GLN A 35 3.14 10.57 14.97
C GLN A 35 4.02 9.56 14.23
N ARG A 36 3.45 8.81 13.28
CA ARG A 36 4.18 7.84 12.43
C ARG A 36 3.71 7.93 10.99
N ALA A 37 4.67 7.84 10.07
CA ALA A 37 4.37 7.73 8.65
C ALA A 37 5.32 6.76 7.95
N GLY A 38 4.78 5.89 7.09
CA GLY A 38 5.55 4.94 6.29
C GLY A 38 6.06 5.58 4.99
N ILE A 39 7.29 5.25 4.61
CA ILE A 39 7.83 5.60 3.28
C ILE A 39 7.42 4.50 2.31
N CYS A 40 6.81 4.89 1.21
CA CYS A 40 6.36 4.02 0.12
C CYS A 40 7.26 4.17 -1.12
N GLY A 41 7.28 3.15 -1.97
CA GLY A 41 7.93 3.23 -3.29
C GLY A 41 7.41 4.38 -4.16
N SER A 42 6.14 4.77 -4.00
CA SER A 42 5.58 5.92 -4.72
C SER A 42 6.15 7.27 -4.25
N ASP A 43 6.60 7.38 -3.00
CA ASP A 43 7.32 8.56 -2.50
C ASP A 43 8.70 8.67 -3.16
N LEU A 44 9.38 7.52 -3.36
CA LEU A 44 10.63 7.46 -4.14
C LEU A 44 10.40 7.84 -5.60
N HIS A 45 9.30 7.40 -6.22
CA HIS A 45 8.94 7.81 -7.58
C HIS A 45 8.69 9.32 -7.68
N ILE A 46 8.10 9.95 -6.66
CA ILE A 46 7.97 11.41 -6.60
C ILE A 46 9.35 12.04 -6.44
N TYR A 47 10.18 11.53 -5.53
CA TYR A 47 11.52 12.02 -5.32
C TYR A 47 12.38 11.96 -6.60
N HIS A 48 12.28 10.87 -7.38
CA HIS A 48 13.00 10.71 -8.65
C HIS A 48 12.39 11.47 -9.84
N GLY A 49 11.19 12.05 -9.70
CA GLY A 49 10.52 12.73 -10.82
C GLY A 49 9.82 11.78 -11.79
N SER A 50 9.67 10.51 -11.47
CA SER A 50 9.04 9.49 -12.32
C SER A 50 7.54 9.28 -12.03
N ASN A 51 6.98 9.93 -11.01
CA ASN A 51 5.54 9.86 -10.74
C ASN A 51 4.78 10.83 -11.66
N PRO A 52 3.88 10.34 -12.54
CA PRO A 52 3.22 11.19 -13.54
C PRO A 52 2.16 12.14 -12.97
N PHE A 53 1.82 12.01 -11.69
CA PHE A 53 0.78 12.80 -11.02
C PHE A 53 1.34 13.85 -10.08
N ALA A 54 2.64 13.79 -9.77
CA ALA A 54 3.24 14.72 -8.83
C ALA A 54 3.47 16.10 -9.44
N VAL A 55 3.15 17.13 -8.65
CA VAL A 55 3.45 18.54 -8.95
C VAL A 55 4.32 19.07 -7.82
N TYR A 56 5.41 19.73 -8.18
CA TYR A 56 6.40 20.24 -7.22
C TYR A 56 6.22 21.74 -6.94
N PRO A 57 6.54 22.22 -5.72
CA PRO A 57 6.93 21.43 -4.54
C PRO A 57 5.75 20.62 -3.97
N ARG A 58 6.07 19.48 -3.27
CA ARG A 58 5.07 18.61 -2.68
C ARG A 58 5.54 18.12 -1.31
N VAL A 59 4.72 18.29 -0.27
CA VAL A 59 4.84 17.52 0.97
C VAL A 59 4.32 16.11 0.67
N ILE A 60 5.20 15.12 0.74
CA ILE A 60 4.87 13.73 0.39
C ILE A 60 4.35 12.95 1.61
N GLY A 61 4.12 11.63 1.44
CA GLY A 61 3.66 10.71 2.47
C GLY A 61 2.14 10.52 2.48
N HIS A 62 1.72 9.26 2.34
CA HIS A 62 0.31 8.86 2.28
C HIS A 62 -0.03 7.70 3.22
N GLU A 63 0.96 7.13 3.90
CA GLU A 63 0.80 6.07 4.90
C GLU A 63 1.05 6.65 6.30
N PHE A 64 0.08 7.31 6.93
CA PHE A 64 0.31 7.99 8.19
C PHE A 64 -0.82 7.84 9.20
N ALA A 65 -0.42 7.88 10.47
CA ALA A 65 -1.31 7.77 11.62
C ALA A 65 -0.88 8.77 12.72
N GLY A 66 -1.82 9.13 13.56
CA GLY A 66 -1.57 10.07 14.63
C GLY A 66 -2.79 10.30 15.53
N THR A 67 -2.80 11.43 16.20
CA THR A 67 -3.87 11.83 17.14
C THR A 67 -4.63 13.04 16.60
N VAL A 68 -5.94 13.02 16.70
CA VAL A 68 -6.79 14.17 16.39
C VAL A 68 -6.56 15.25 17.45
N GLU A 69 -6.16 16.46 17.04
CA GLU A 69 -5.98 17.61 17.96
C GLU A 69 -7.20 18.51 17.99
N ALA A 70 -7.87 18.69 16.84
CA ALA A 70 -9.06 19.51 16.76
C ALA A 70 -10.02 18.97 15.70
N VAL A 71 -11.29 19.24 15.91
CA VAL A 71 -12.37 18.88 14.96
C VAL A 71 -13.17 20.14 14.59
N GLY A 72 -13.54 20.24 13.32
CA GLY A 72 -14.42 21.28 12.82
C GLY A 72 -15.89 20.98 13.10
N ASP A 73 -16.75 21.98 12.87
CA ASP A 73 -18.17 21.83 13.05
C ASP A 73 -18.75 20.67 12.23
N GLY A 74 -19.72 19.95 12.82
CA GLY A 74 -20.41 18.84 12.16
C GLY A 74 -19.64 17.51 12.10
N VAL A 75 -18.40 17.44 12.63
CA VAL A 75 -17.66 16.19 12.74
C VAL A 75 -18.23 15.35 13.88
N THR A 76 -18.57 14.08 13.57
CA THR A 76 -19.19 13.15 14.53
C THR A 76 -18.49 11.80 14.63
N ASN A 77 -17.60 11.49 13.68
CA ASN A 77 -16.94 10.18 13.60
C ASN A 77 -15.65 10.08 14.43
N VAL A 78 -15.06 11.20 14.80
CA VAL A 78 -13.85 11.31 15.64
C VAL A 78 -13.94 12.53 16.55
N ALA A 79 -13.15 12.52 17.63
CA ALA A 79 -13.03 13.62 18.60
C ALA A 79 -11.55 13.92 18.89
N ALA A 80 -11.27 15.07 19.46
CA ALA A 80 -9.93 15.41 19.95
C ALA A 80 -9.45 14.34 20.95
N GLY A 81 -8.20 13.90 20.80
CA GLY A 81 -7.59 12.80 21.55
C GLY A 81 -7.74 11.42 20.93
N ASP A 82 -8.60 11.24 19.92
CA ASP A 82 -8.72 9.96 19.21
C ASP A 82 -7.48 9.65 18.38
N HIS A 83 -7.04 8.39 18.41
CA HIS A 83 -6.05 7.89 17.47
C HIS A 83 -6.71 7.58 16.12
N VAL A 84 -6.05 7.97 15.04
CA VAL A 84 -6.57 7.79 13.68
C VAL A 84 -5.49 7.36 12.71
N VAL A 85 -5.92 6.58 11.73
CA VAL A 85 -5.21 6.40 10.44
C VAL A 85 -5.91 7.28 9.42
N VAL A 86 -5.17 7.93 8.55
CA VAL A 86 -5.76 8.73 7.48
C VAL A 86 -5.85 7.91 6.20
N ASP A 87 -7.07 7.78 5.66
CA ASP A 87 -7.27 7.29 4.30
C ASP A 87 -6.77 8.34 3.31
N PRO A 88 -5.72 8.06 2.52
CA PRO A 88 -5.18 9.06 1.63
C PRO A 88 -6.07 9.41 0.43
N VAL A 89 -7.13 8.63 0.19
CA VAL A 89 -7.99 8.75 -1.00
C VAL A 89 -9.09 9.78 -0.79
N VAL A 90 -9.02 10.89 -1.51
CA VAL A 90 -10.07 11.90 -1.54
C VAL A 90 -10.84 11.80 -2.86
N SER A 91 -12.14 11.62 -2.78
CA SER A 91 -13.01 11.39 -3.94
C SER A 91 -14.18 12.37 -3.99
N CYS A 92 -14.71 12.64 -5.19
CA CYS A 92 -15.80 13.62 -5.37
C CYS A 92 -17.19 13.09 -4.95
N GLY A 93 -17.34 11.79 -4.67
CA GLY A 93 -18.60 11.17 -4.27
C GLY A 93 -19.68 11.03 -5.36
N ARG A 94 -19.58 11.73 -6.51
CA ARG A 94 -20.68 11.90 -7.49
C ARG A 94 -20.41 11.34 -8.89
N CYS A 95 -19.17 11.07 -9.29
CA CYS A 95 -18.87 10.51 -10.60
C CYS A 95 -19.32 9.04 -10.71
N TYR A 96 -19.28 8.49 -11.93
CA TYR A 96 -19.67 7.09 -12.15
C TYR A 96 -18.92 6.11 -11.22
N ALA A 97 -17.59 6.23 -11.13
CA ALA A 97 -16.79 5.37 -10.29
C ALA A 97 -17.20 5.45 -8.81
N CYS A 98 -17.44 6.66 -8.29
CA CYS A 98 -17.90 6.86 -6.92
C CYS A 98 -19.27 6.22 -6.67
N ARG A 99 -20.23 6.40 -7.58
CA ARG A 99 -21.56 5.78 -7.47
C ARG A 99 -21.52 4.26 -7.59
N ALA A 100 -20.53 3.72 -8.33
CA ALA A 100 -20.26 2.28 -8.41
C ALA A 100 -19.45 1.72 -7.22
N GLY A 101 -19.27 2.52 -6.14
CA GLY A 101 -18.51 2.11 -4.95
C GLY A 101 -16.98 2.03 -5.16
N ARG A 102 -16.46 2.61 -6.26
CA ARG A 102 -15.04 2.62 -6.60
C ARG A 102 -14.44 4.02 -6.46
N THR A 103 -14.47 4.54 -5.24
CA THR A 103 -14.00 5.89 -4.93
C THR A 103 -12.50 6.08 -5.21
N ASN A 104 -11.73 5.01 -5.13
CA ASN A 104 -10.29 4.95 -5.40
C ASN A 104 -9.89 5.17 -6.87
N VAL A 105 -10.84 5.17 -7.80
CA VAL A 105 -10.67 5.51 -9.21
C VAL A 105 -11.64 6.62 -9.64
N CYS A 106 -11.87 7.55 -8.73
CA CYS A 106 -12.68 8.75 -8.95
C CYS A 106 -12.16 9.55 -10.15
N ALA A 107 -13.08 10.13 -10.95
CA ALA A 107 -12.68 11.00 -12.07
C ALA A 107 -11.93 12.27 -11.61
N ASN A 108 -12.19 12.73 -10.37
CA ASN A 108 -11.49 13.83 -9.73
C ASN A 108 -10.76 13.32 -8.49
N LEU A 109 -9.94 12.27 -8.68
CA LEU A 109 -9.19 11.66 -7.60
C LEU A 109 -8.09 12.58 -7.11
N GLU A 110 -8.05 12.80 -5.80
CA GLU A 110 -6.87 13.34 -5.14
C GLU A 110 -6.35 12.32 -4.12
N VAL A 111 -5.04 12.30 -3.94
CA VAL A 111 -4.36 11.44 -2.96
C VAL A 111 -3.42 12.32 -2.16
N PHE A 112 -3.51 12.24 -0.83
CA PHE A 112 -2.53 12.89 0.05
C PHE A 112 -1.13 12.42 -0.28
N GLY A 113 -0.17 13.33 -0.27
CA GLY A 113 1.23 13.04 -0.61
C GLY A 113 1.53 12.93 -2.10
N VAL A 114 0.53 12.97 -2.98
CA VAL A 114 0.68 12.90 -4.44
C VAL A 114 0.05 14.10 -5.12
N HIS A 115 -1.29 14.19 -5.12
CA HIS A 115 -2.03 15.28 -5.77
C HIS A 115 -2.14 16.50 -4.86
N ARG A 116 -2.15 16.29 -3.56
CA ARG A 116 -2.20 17.29 -2.49
C ARG A 116 -1.15 16.97 -1.44
N ASP A 117 -0.82 17.93 -0.58
CA ASP A 117 0.18 17.75 0.47
C ASP A 117 -0.21 16.63 1.43
N GLY A 118 0.79 15.80 1.75
CA GLY A 118 0.65 14.58 2.50
C GLY A 118 0.99 14.69 3.98
N GLY A 119 1.29 13.53 4.57
CA GLY A 119 1.48 13.33 6.00
C GLY A 119 2.93 13.40 6.48
N PHE A 120 3.93 13.68 5.63
CA PHE A 120 5.30 13.86 6.12
C PHE A 120 5.49 15.26 6.71
N ARG A 121 4.66 15.56 7.70
CA ARG A 121 4.63 16.82 8.46
C ARG A 121 4.02 16.59 9.85
N ASN A 122 4.34 17.45 10.79
CA ASN A 122 3.82 17.29 12.14
C ASN A 122 2.29 17.37 12.22
N HIS A 123 1.66 18.24 11.42
CA HIS A 123 0.21 18.44 11.46
C HIS A 123 -0.38 18.46 10.05
N VAL A 124 -1.52 17.84 9.89
CA VAL A 124 -2.26 17.84 8.62
C VAL A 124 -3.76 18.03 8.86
N VAL A 125 -4.37 18.88 8.06
CA VAL A 125 -5.84 19.01 8.02
C VAL A 125 -6.38 18.06 6.97
N VAL A 126 -7.31 17.21 7.38
CA VAL A 126 -7.95 16.23 6.48
C VAL A 126 -9.47 16.29 6.60
N PRO A 127 -10.22 15.93 5.54
CA PRO A 127 -11.67 15.74 5.67
C PRO A 127 -11.96 14.69 6.75
N ALA A 128 -12.92 14.92 7.62
CA ALA A 128 -13.28 14.00 8.70
C ALA A 128 -13.59 12.58 8.20
N ALA A 129 -14.15 12.45 7.00
CA ALA A 129 -14.41 11.16 6.36
C ALA A 129 -13.14 10.35 6.02
N ASN A 130 -11.97 11.00 5.97
CA ASN A 130 -10.69 10.36 5.74
C ASN A 130 -9.98 9.97 7.05
N ALA A 131 -10.41 10.48 8.20
CA ALA A 131 -9.89 10.10 9.51
C ALA A 131 -10.62 8.86 10.03
N VAL A 132 -9.94 7.72 10.03
CA VAL A 132 -10.50 6.44 10.49
C VAL A 132 -9.96 6.16 11.89
N LYS A 133 -10.89 6.12 12.85
CA LYS A 133 -10.55 5.89 14.26
C LYS A 133 -9.96 4.52 14.47
N VAL A 134 -8.93 4.44 15.32
CA VAL A 134 -8.33 3.20 15.82
C VAL A 134 -8.38 3.17 17.34
N ARG A 135 -8.36 1.99 17.93
CA ARG A 135 -8.31 1.83 19.38
C ARG A 135 -7.02 2.42 19.95
N SER A 136 -7.11 3.02 21.12
CA SER A 136 -5.97 3.69 21.77
C SER A 136 -4.86 2.73 22.22
N ASP A 137 -5.14 1.42 22.32
CA ASP A 137 -4.15 0.38 22.64
C ASP A 137 -3.43 -0.18 21.41
N LEU A 138 -3.88 0.14 20.18
CA LEU A 138 -3.15 -0.19 18.96
C LEU A 138 -1.96 0.76 18.80
N PRO A 139 -0.71 0.27 18.77
CA PRO A 139 0.45 1.15 18.58
C PRO A 139 0.32 1.94 17.26
N ILE A 140 0.60 3.24 17.32
CA ILE A 140 0.47 4.13 16.15
C ILE A 140 1.38 3.66 14.98
N SER A 141 2.55 3.09 15.28
CA SER A 141 3.43 2.50 14.28
C SER A 141 2.77 1.35 13.51
N ILE A 142 1.96 0.54 14.20
CA ILE A 142 1.18 -0.54 13.59
C ILE A 142 -0.03 0.03 12.84
N ALA A 143 -0.69 1.03 13.42
CA ALA A 143 -1.81 1.70 12.76
C ALA A 143 -1.43 2.29 11.40
N ALA A 144 -0.23 2.87 11.26
CA ALA A 144 0.29 3.40 10.00
C ALA A 144 0.47 2.32 8.90
N LEU A 145 0.56 1.03 9.27
CA LEU A 145 0.60 -0.07 8.31
C LEU A 145 -0.79 -0.40 7.71
N ALA A 146 -1.86 0.19 8.22
CA ALA A 146 -3.20 -0.07 7.70
C ALA A 146 -3.35 0.35 6.23
N GLU A 147 -2.66 1.42 5.81
CA GLU A 147 -2.70 1.85 4.41
C GLU A 147 -2.11 0.79 3.47
N PRO A 148 -0.84 0.36 3.57
CA PRO A 148 -0.29 -0.66 2.67
C PRO A 148 -1.03 -2.01 2.76
N LEU A 149 -1.54 -2.40 3.92
CA LEU A 149 -2.39 -3.59 4.06
C LEU A 149 -3.73 -3.42 3.32
N SER A 150 -4.26 -2.20 3.25
CA SER A 150 -5.50 -1.91 2.52
C SER A 150 -5.35 -2.07 0.99
N ILE A 151 -4.15 -1.87 0.46
CA ILE A 151 -3.82 -2.13 -0.95
C ILE A 151 -3.96 -3.64 -1.25
N ALA A 152 -3.38 -4.48 -0.38
CA ALA A 152 -3.52 -5.93 -0.47
C ALA A 152 -4.97 -6.38 -0.32
N ALA A 153 -5.68 -5.86 0.68
CA ALA A 153 -7.11 -6.15 0.89
C ALA A 153 -7.94 -5.79 -0.37
N ASN A 154 -7.62 -4.68 -1.04
CA ASN A 154 -8.33 -4.27 -2.24
C ASN A 154 -8.11 -5.25 -3.40
N VAL A 155 -6.87 -5.60 -3.74
CA VAL A 155 -6.62 -6.51 -4.87
C VAL A 155 -7.19 -7.91 -4.60
N LEU A 156 -7.06 -8.41 -3.39
CA LEU A 156 -7.58 -9.74 -3.01
C LEU A 156 -9.12 -9.76 -2.98
N SER A 157 -9.77 -8.69 -2.50
CA SER A 157 -11.22 -8.54 -2.61
C SER A 157 -11.70 -8.49 -4.08
N ARG A 158 -10.91 -7.87 -4.96
CA ARG A 158 -11.24 -7.78 -6.39
C ARG A 158 -11.04 -9.09 -7.14
N THR A 159 -10.08 -9.90 -6.74
CA THR A 159 -9.87 -11.24 -7.29
C THR A 159 -10.78 -12.29 -6.63
N GLY A 160 -11.42 -11.95 -5.51
CA GLY A 160 -12.31 -12.87 -4.81
C GLY A 160 -11.58 -14.10 -4.26
N ILE A 161 -10.40 -13.89 -3.67
CA ILE A 161 -9.58 -14.98 -3.11
C ILE A 161 -10.32 -15.76 -2.02
N GLY A 162 -10.10 -17.06 -1.95
CA GLY A 162 -10.70 -17.97 -0.96
C GLY A 162 -9.77 -19.11 -0.57
N ALA A 163 -10.26 -19.99 0.30
CA ALA A 163 -9.49 -21.09 0.89
C ALA A 163 -9.06 -22.17 -0.13
N ASP A 164 -9.81 -22.31 -1.22
CA ASP A 164 -9.50 -23.29 -2.27
C ASP A 164 -8.50 -22.75 -3.31
N ASP A 165 -8.01 -21.51 -3.11
CA ASP A 165 -7.11 -20.89 -4.06
C ASP A 165 -5.64 -21.21 -3.78
N THR A 166 -4.90 -21.45 -4.85
CA THR A 166 -3.43 -21.35 -4.89
C THR A 166 -3.05 -20.00 -5.49
N LEU A 167 -2.50 -19.16 -4.65
CA LEU A 167 -2.05 -17.81 -4.99
C LEU A 167 -0.57 -17.82 -5.37
N LEU A 168 -0.23 -17.26 -6.52
CA LEU A 168 1.13 -16.87 -6.87
C LEU A 168 1.30 -15.36 -6.73
N VAL A 169 2.30 -14.93 -5.96
CA VAL A 169 2.69 -13.52 -5.82
C VAL A 169 4.04 -13.32 -6.49
N TYR A 170 4.11 -12.43 -7.44
CA TYR A 170 5.37 -11.94 -8.00
C TYR A 170 5.85 -10.73 -7.20
N GLY A 171 7.02 -10.88 -6.58
CA GLY A 171 7.66 -9.88 -5.74
C GLY A 171 7.40 -10.07 -4.25
N ALA A 172 8.47 -10.15 -3.45
CA ALA A 172 8.46 -10.25 -1.99
C ALA A 172 8.84 -8.92 -1.30
N GLY A 173 8.54 -7.79 -1.94
CA GLY A 173 8.62 -6.47 -1.32
C GLY A 173 7.42 -6.18 -0.41
N THR A 174 7.30 -4.95 0.08
CA THR A 174 6.22 -4.53 0.99
C THR A 174 4.83 -4.97 0.50
N VAL A 175 4.51 -4.74 -0.77
CA VAL A 175 3.20 -5.09 -1.34
C VAL A 175 3.01 -6.61 -1.35
N GLY A 176 3.99 -7.39 -1.80
CA GLY A 176 3.89 -8.85 -1.82
C GLY A 176 3.70 -9.43 -0.43
N LEU A 177 4.43 -8.93 0.57
CA LEU A 177 4.31 -9.38 1.96
C LEU A 177 2.95 -9.01 2.59
N THR A 178 2.38 -7.85 2.26
CA THR A 178 1.00 -7.53 2.69
C THR A 178 -0.03 -8.42 2.01
N VAL A 179 0.16 -8.73 0.73
CA VAL A 179 -0.72 -9.66 -0.01
C VAL A 179 -0.70 -11.06 0.62
N VAL A 180 0.47 -11.60 0.95
CA VAL A 180 0.59 -12.90 1.63
C VAL A 180 -0.18 -12.90 2.94
N GLN A 181 0.06 -11.91 3.82
CA GLN A 181 -0.59 -11.84 5.13
C GLN A 181 -2.12 -11.78 5.01
N VAL A 182 -2.65 -10.96 4.11
CA VAL A 182 -4.10 -10.85 3.91
C VAL A 182 -4.66 -12.11 3.24
N ALA A 183 -3.95 -12.73 2.30
CA ALA A 183 -4.37 -13.97 1.66
C ALA A 183 -4.48 -15.13 2.67
N LYS A 184 -3.57 -15.20 3.64
CA LYS A 184 -3.63 -16.19 4.73
C LYS A 184 -4.87 -16.04 5.61
N LEU A 185 -5.43 -14.84 5.76
CA LEU A 185 -6.73 -14.67 6.45
C LEU A 185 -7.89 -15.34 5.71
N HIS A 186 -7.76 -15.48 4.40
CA HIS A 186 -8.74 -16.16 3.55
C HIS A 186 -8.48 -17.66 3.38
N GLY A 187 -7.41 -18.18 4.00
CA GLY A 187 -7.04 -19.59 3.97
C GLY A 187 -6.34 -20.05 2.69
N ALA A 188 -5.97 -19.14 1.80
CA ALA A 188 -5.32 -19.49 0.54
C ALA A 188 -3.91 -20.08 0.75
N ARG A 189 -3.52 -21.00 -0.14
CA ARG A 189 -2.12 -21.44 -0.28
C ARG A 189 -1.33 -20.38 -1.05
N CYS A 190 -0.19 -19.93 -0.49
CA CYS A 190 0.60 -18.83 -1.02
C CYS A 190 1.95 -19.30 -1.52
N ILE A 191 2.24 -19.07 -2.80
CA ILE A 191 3.54 -19.24 -3.45
C ILE A 191 4.07 -17.84 -3.76
N VAL A 192 5.32 -17.56 -3.39
CA VAL A 192 5.95 -16.24 -3.62
C VAL A 192 7.21 -16.42 -4.45
N ALA A 193 7.33 -15.64 -5.52
CA ALA A 193 8.51 -15.60 -6.38
C ALA A 193 9.21 -14.24 -6.29
N ASP A 194 10.52 -14.24 -6.03
CA ASP A 194 11.38 -13.05 -6.02
C ASP A 194 12.79 -13.43 -6.47
N LEU A 195 13.64 -12.45 -6.75
CA LEU A 195 15.05 -12.62 -7.08
C LEU A 195 15.96 -12.71 -5.84
N ASP A 196 15.48 -12.21 -4.69
CA ASP A 196 16.24 -11.99 -3.47
C ASP A 196 15.89 -13.02 -2.38
N ASP A 197 16.87 -13.81 -1.96
CA ASP A 197 16.67 -14.84 -0.93
C ASP A 197 16.24 -14.26 0.42
N LYS A 198 16.79 -13.11 0.83
CA LYS A 198 16.43 -12.49 2.11
C LYS A 198 14.95 -12.07 2.13
N ARG A 199 14.46 -11.55 1.01
CA ARG A 199 13.04 -11.21 0.85
C ARG A 199 12.17 -12.45 0.86
N LEU A 200 12.62 -13.53 0.24
CA LEU A 200 11.92 -14.82 0.22
C LEU A 200 11.84 -15.46 1.63
N GLU A 201 12.89 -15.38 2.42
CA GLU A 201 12.86 -15.84 3.81
C GLU A 201 11.84 -15.07 4.63
N ARG A 202 11.78 -13.75 4.50
CA ARG A 202 10.74 -12.93 5.12
C ARG A 202 9.34 -13.32 4.65
N ALA A 203 9.17 -13.65 3.36
CA ALA A 203 7.88 -14.11 2.86
C ALA A 203 7.40 -15.38 3.59
N LYS A 204 8.31 -16.31 3.92
CA LYS A 204 7.99 -17.49 4.77
C LYS A 204 7.55 -17.07 6.18
N GLU A 205 8.26 -16.12 6.80
CA GLU A 205 7.90 -15.61 8.13
C GLU A 205 6.49 -15.00 8.15
N PHE A 206 6.07 -14.38 7.05
CA PHE A 206 4.73 -13.81 6.88
C PHE A 206 3.68 -14.80 6.36
N GLY A 207 4.02 -16.08 6.22
CA GLY A 207 3.07 -17.15 5.96
C GLY A 207 3.04 -17.66 4.51
N ALA A 208 4.04 -17.36 3.67
CA ALA A 208 4.17 -18.02 2.37
C ALA A 208 4.43 -19.53 2.57
N ASP A 209 3.64 -20.36 1.91
CA ASP A 209 3.76 -21.82 1.98
C ASP A 209 4.95 -22.31 1.14
N VAL A 210 5.23 -21.64 0.02
CA VAL A 210 6.34 -21.91 -0.88
C VAL A 210 7.00 -20.61 -1.32
N VAL A 211 8.32 -20.60 -1.40
CA VAL A 211 9.08 -19.47 -1.95
C VAL A 211 10.01 -19.95 -3.06
N LEU A 212 10.06 -19.18 -4.14
CA LEU A 212 10.80 -19.52 -5.36
C LEU A 212 11.76 -18.39 -5.71
N ASN A 213 13.07 -18.70 -5.74
CA ASN A 213 14.04 -17.74 -6.27
C ASN A 213 14.07 -17.84 -7.80
N SER A 214 13.43 -16.86 -8.46
CA SER A 214 13.28 -16.82 -9.91
C SER A 214 14.58 -16.61 -10.69
N SER A 215 15.69 -16.29 -10.01
CA SER A 215 17.02 -16.30 -10.64
C SER A 215 17.64 -17.69 -10.74
N ARG A 216 17.08 -18.69 -10.04
CA ARG A 216 17.62 -20.04 -9.93
C ARG A 216 16.71 -21.11 -10.50
N VAL A 217 15.41 -20.88 -10.51
CA VAL A 217 14.41 -21.84 -10.98
C VAL A 217 13.47 -21.22 -11.98
N SER A 218 12.93 -22.06 -12.87
CA SER A 218 11.78 -21.70 -13.70
C SER A 218 10.56 -21.61 -12.80
N VAL A 219 10.01 -20.42 -12.62
CA VAL A 219 8.81 -20.23 -11.78
C VAL A 219 7.63 -21.06 -12.33
N PRO A 220 7.35 -21.09 -13.64
CA PRO A 220 6.28 -21.91 -14.19
C PRO A 220 6.40 -23.40 -13.88
N ASP A 221 7.60 -23.96 -13.96
CA ASP A 221 7.81 -25.38 -13.69
C ASP A 221 7.70 -25.68 -12.20
N ALA A 222 8.36 -24.88 -11.36
CA ALA A 222 8.30 -25.03 -9.91
C ALA A 222 6.87 -24.87 -9.37
N VAL A 223 6.07 -23.95 -9.90
CA VAL A 223 4.66 -23.79 -9.49
C VAL A 223 3.84 -25.02 -9.85
N ARG A 224 4.06 -25.61 -11.04
CA ARG A 224 3.36 -26.84 -11.41
C ARG A 224 3.76 -28.03 -10.55
N ASP A 225 5.05 -28.16 -10.25
CA ASP A 225 5.56 -29.22 -9.38
C ASP A 225 4.96 -29.13 -7.98
N GLU A 226 4.77 -27.91 -7.48
CA GLU A 226 4.19 -27.62 -6.18
C GLU A 226 2.65 -27.65 -6.14
N ASN A 227 1.97 -27.73 -7.29
CA ASN A 227 0.52 -27.64 -7.41
C ASN A 227 -0.07 -28.73 -8.31
N ASP A 228 0.39 -29.96 -8.16
CA ASP A 228 -0.11 -31.17 -8.87
C ASP A 228 -0.18 -31.01 -10.40
N GLY A 229 0.79 -30.33 -10.99
CA GLY A 229 0.85 -30.05 -12.41
C GLY A 229 -0.04 -28.89 -12.88
N LEU A 230 -0.76 -28.23 -11.97
CA LEU A 230 -1.66 -27.13 -12.28
C LEU A 230 -0.97 -25.77 -12.09
N GLY A 231 -1.46 -24.76 -12.82
CA GLY A 231 -1.11 -23.38 -12.57
C GLY A 231 -1.83 -22.80 -11.34
N PRO A 232 -1.48 -21.58 -10.92
CA PRO A 232 -2.16 -20.89 -9.82
C PRO A 232 -3.58 -20.49 -10.24
N THR A 233 -4.52 -20.45 -9.29
CA THR A 233 -5.90 -19.99 -9.50
C THR A 233 -6.03 -18.49 -9.31
N VAL A 234 -5.11 -17.89 -8.54
CA VAL A 234 -4.98 -16.44 -8.39
C VAL A 234 -3.52 -16.06 -8.60
N VAL A 235 -3.27 -14.99 -9.33
CA VAL A 235 -1.92 -14.39 -9.47
C VAL A 235 -2.00 -12.93 -9.08
N ILE A 236 -1.06 -12.45 -8.28
CA ILE A 236 -0.89 -11.03 -7.98
C ILE A 236 0.47 -10.56 -8.49
N ASP A 237 0.43 -9.63 -9.43
CA ASP A 237 1.64 -8.93 -9.87
C ASP A 237 1.91 -7.74 -8.95
N GLY A 238 2.83 -7.93 -8.00
CA GLY A 238 3.35 -6.89 -7.12
C GLY A 238 4.66 -6.27 -7.60
N ALA A 239 5.25 -6.80 -8.66
CA ALA A 239 6.53 -6.34 -9.19
C ALA A 239 6.37 -5.28 -10.32
N GLY A 240 5.26 -5.31 -11.05
CA GLY A 240 4.97 -4.35 -12.12
C GLY A 240 5.85 -4.51 -13.36
N VAL A 241 6.36 -5.70 -13.62
CA VAL A 241 7.19 -6.01 -14.77
C VAL A 241 6.32 -6.62 -15.88
N PRO A 242 6.23 -6.02 -17.08
CA PRO A 242 5.36 -6.50 -18.16
C PRO A 242 5.51 -8.00 -18.49
N ALA A 243 6.74 -8.51 -18.52
CA ALA A 243 7.01 -9.91 -18.79
C ALA A 243 6.40 -10.89 -17.76
N LEU A 244 6.28 -10.45 -16.48
CA LEU A 244 5.65 -11.26 -15.42
C LEU A 244 4.13 -11.37 -15.62
N LEU A 245 3.49 -10.33 -16.12
CA LEU A 245 2.07 -10.40 -16.48
C LEU A 245 1.84 -11.34 -17.67
N GLU A 246 2.73 -11.32 -18.65
CA GLU A 246 2.70 -12.26 -19.78
C GLU A 246 2.87 -13.71 -19.31
N GLU A 247 3.83 -13.95 -18.40
CA GLU A 247 4.05 -15.26 -17.77
C GLU A 247 2.83 -15.69 -16.96
N ALA A 248 2.25 -14.79 -16.16
CA ALA A 248 1.04 -15.04 -15.37
C ALA A 248 -0.11 -15.54 -16.25
N CYS A 249 -0.37 -14.90 -17.41
CA CYS A 249 -1.41 -15.33 -18.33
C CYS A 249 -1.14 -16.72 -18.92
N ARG A 250 0.12 -17.03 -19.21
CA ARG A 250 0.50 -18.37 -19.73
C ARG A 250 0.43 -19.45 -18.64
N LEU A 251 0.84 -19.14 -17.41
CA LEU A 251 0.94 -20.07 -16.29
C LEU A 251 -0.41 -20.36 -15.62
N ALA A 252 -1.23 -19.34 -15.48
CA ALA A 252 -2.48 -19.42 -14.72
C ALA A 252 -3.39 -20.57 -15.19
N SER A 253 -4.05 -21.21 -14.25
CA SER A 253 -5.07 -22.25 -14.50
C SER A 253 -6.26 -21.70 -15.28
N PRO A 254 -7.06 -22.54 -15.95
CA PRO A 254 -8.38 -22.13 -16.44
C PRO A 254 -9.23 -21.51 -15.33
N ALA A 255 -10.02 -20.49 -15.67
CA ALA A 255 -10.85 -19.68 -14.78
C ALA A 255 -10.05 -18.87 -13.71
N ALA A 256 -8.73 -18.75 -13.86
CA ALA A 256 -7.91 -17.99 -12.91
C ALA A 256 -8.16 -16.49 -12.97
N ARG A 257 -7.82 -15.82 -11.89
CA ARG A 257 -7.96 -14.36 -11.70
C ARG A 257 -6.59 -13.75 -11.47
N ILE A 258 -6.25 -12.73 -12.26
CA ILE A 258 -4.95 -12.06 -12.22
C ILE A 258 -5.16 -10.63 -11.73
N GLY A 259 -4.65 -10.31 -10.56
CA GLY A 259 -4.70 -8.99 -9.94
C GLY A 259 -3.44 -8.17 -10.29
N LEU A 260 -3.64 -6.99 -10.86
CA LEU A 260 -2.59 -6.10 -11.33
C LEU A 260 -2.44 -4.93 -10.36
N LEU A 261 -1.31 -4.85 -9.68
CA LEU A 261 -0.90 -3.73 -8.82
C LEU A 261 0.24 -2.93 -9.47
N GLY A 262 1.02 -3.56 -10.34
CA GLY A 262 2.09 -2.91 -11.07
C GLY A 262 1.59 -1.74 -11.91
N PHE A 263 2.36 -0.64 -11.95
CA PHE A 263 2.02 0.59 -12.64
C PHE A 263 3.10 0.95 -13.68
N SER A 264 3.36 0.00 -14.59
CA SER A 264 4.33 0.19 -15.69
C SER A 264 3.65 0.82 -16.91
N PRO A 265 4.26 1.82 -17.56
CA PRO A 265 3.79 2.34 -18.85
C PRO A 265 4.17 1.42 -20.03
N GLY A 266 4.99 0.40 -19.82
CA GLY A 266 5.44 -0.52 -20.85
C GLY A 266 4.32 -1.40 -21.39
N PRO A 267 4.31 -1.71 -22.69
CA PRO A 267 3.32 -2.61 -23.28
C PRO A 267 3.56 -4.05 -22.81
N CYS A 268 2.47 -4.82 -22.71
CA CYS A 268 2.49 -6.27 -22.51
C CYS A 268 2.06 -6.98 -23.79
N ASN A 269 2.76 -8.04 -24.16
CA ASN A 269 2.42 -8.87 -25.29
C ASN A 269 1.60 -10.10 -24.84
N ILE A 270 0.29 -9.89 -24.65
CA ILE A 270 -0.62 -10.93 -24.18
C ILE A 270 -1.52 -11.36 -25.34
N SER A 271 -1.52 -12.67 -25.63
CA SER A 271 -2.41 -13.24 -26.64
C SER A 271 -3.86 -13.23 -26.18
N GLN A 272 -4.74 -12.69 -27.00
CA GLN A 272 -6.19 -12.79 -26.79
C GLN A 272 -6.63 -14.26 -26.63
N GLN A 273 -6.00 -15.18 -27.38
CA GLN A 273 -6.26 -16.61 -27.32
C GLN A 273 -6.01 -17.19 -25.91
N GLU A 274 -4.93 -16.76 -25.23
CA GLU A 274 -4.63 -17.23 -23.86
C GLU A 274 -5.71 -16.80 -22.86
N ILE A 275 -6.22 -15.59 -23.01
CA ILE A 275 -7.29 -15.08 -22.14
C ILE A 275 -8.59 -15.87 -22.38
N VAL A 276 -9.00 -15.97 -23.64
CA VAL A 276 -10.30 -16.60 -24.01
C VAL A 276 -10.28 -18.11 -23.76
N LYS A 277 -9.20 -18.80 -24.13
CA LYS A 277 -9.07 -20.26 -23.95
C LYS A 277 -9.22 -20.72 -22.50
N LYS A 278 -8.79 -19.87 -21.57
CA LYS A 278 -8.83 -20.16 -20.13
C LYS A 278 -9.90 -19.39 -19.38
N GLU A 279 -10.67 -18.53 -20.03
CA GLU A 279 -11.60 -17.59 -19.40
C GLU A 279 -10.95 -16.79 -18.26
N LEU A 280 -9.74 -16.27 -18.51
CA LEU A 280 -9.01 -15.51 -17.50
C LEU A 280 -9.71 -14.20 -17.15
N THR A 281 -9.74 -13.86 -15.87
CA THR A 281 -10.17 -12.55 -15.38
C THR A 281 -8.97 -11.70 -15.01
N LEU A 282 -8.69 -10.62 -15.75
CA LEU A 282 -7.65 -9.66 -15.45
C LEU A 282 -8.27 -8.47 -14.69
N VAL A 283 -7.74 -8.18 -13.51
CA VAL A 283 -8.32 -7.20 -12.58
C VAL A 283 -7.29 -6.14 -12.21
N GLY A 284 -7.43 -4.93 -12.76
CA GLY A 284 -6.64 -3.80 -12.28
C GLY A 284 -7.05 -3.41 -10.86
N SER A 285 -6.09 -3.16 -9.98
CA SER A 285 -6.33 -2.67 -8.62
C SER A 285 -5.47 -1.44 -8.36
N ARG A 286 -6.08 -0.39 -7.80
CA ARG A 286 -5.41 0.87 -7.48
C ARG A 286 -5.86 1.34 -6.11
N LEU A 287 -4.90 1.74 -5.25
CA LEU A 287 -5.21 2.27 -3.92
C LEU A 287 -6.14 1.34 -3.12
N ASN A 288 -6.86 1.89 -2.14
CA ASN A 288 -7.86 1.15 -1.41
C ASN A 288 -9.29 1.67 -1.69
N ARG A 289 -10.27 0.78 -1.60
CA ARG A 289 -11.69 1.05 -1.84
C ARG A 289 -12.44 1.14 -0.51
N ARG A 290 -12.05 2.09 0.36
CA ARG A 290 -12.60 2.24 1.71
C ARG A 290 -12.47 0.97 2.56
N LEU A 291 -11.35 0.26 2.43
CA LEU A 291 -11.07 -0.97 3.16
C LEU A 291 -10.28 -0.76 4.46
N LEU A 292 -9.87 0.47 4.76
CA LEU A 292 -9.18 0.79 6.00
C LEU A 292 -9.93 0.33 7.25
N PRO A 293 -11.26 0.54 7.41
CA PRO A 293 -11.97 0.03 8.58
C PRO A 293 -11.86 -1.49 8.75
N GLN A 294 -11.92 -2.25 7.66
CA GLN A 294 -11.77 -3.70 7.68
C GLN A 294 -10.35 -4.12 8.09
N VAL A 295 -9.34 -3.44 7.57
CA VAL A 295 -7.94 -3.70 7.91
C VAL A 295 -7.67 -3.36 9.38
N ILE A 296 -8.21 -2.25 9.88
CA ILE A 296 -8.10 -1.85 11.28
C ILE A 296 -8.74 -2.92 12.18
N GLU A 297 -9.90 -3.45 11.85
CA GLU A 297 -10.54 -4.56 12.58
C GLU A 297 -9.61 -5.79 12.64
N TRP A 298 -8.92 -6.13 11.55
CA TRP A 298 -7.98 -7.26 11.55
C TRP A 298 -6.75 -6.99 12.42
N LEU A 299 -6.24 -5.76 12.43
CA LEU A 299 -5.12 -5.35 13.29
C LEU A 299 -5.53 -5.37 14.77
N GLU A 300 -6.67 -4.77 15.12
CA GLU A 300 -7.19 -4.67 16.48
C GLU A 300 -7.60 -6.02 17.08
N SER A 301 -8.05 -6.93 16.24
CA SER A 301 -8.39 -8.31 16.66
C SER A 301 -7.19 -9.25 16.72
N GLY A 302 -6.00 -8.80 16.30
CA GLY A 302 -4.78 -9.60 16.24
C GLY A 302 -4.78 -10.65 15.11
N LYS A 303 -5.74 -10.60 14.18
CA LYS A 303 -5.75 -11.45 12.98
C LYS A 303 -4.58 -11.13 12.04
N LEU A 304 -4.19 -9.85 11.94
CA LEU A 304 -2.97 -9.41 11.29
C LEU A 304 -1.95 -8.95 12.33
N GLN A 305 -0.72 -9.40 12.20
CA GLN A 305 0.39 -9.07 13.10
C GLN A 305 1.60 -8.58 12.29
N PRO A 306 1.51 -7.40 11.66
CA PRO A 306 2.50 -6.93 10.69
C PRO A 306 3.72 -6.25 11.33
N ALA A 307 3.92 -6.32 12.65
CA ALA A 307 4.98 -5.58 13.35
C ALA A 307 6.38 -5.80 12.76
N ALA A 308 6.69 -7.04 12.34
CA ALA A 308 7.97 -7.39 11.72
C ALA A 308 8.17 -6.75 10.33
N MET A 309 7.15 -6.14 9.74
CA MET A 309 7.32 -5.34 8.52
C MET A 309 8.08 -4.04 8.78
N ILE A 310 7.99 -3.47 9.97
CA ILE A 310 8.71 -2.23 10.33
C ILE A 310 10.17 -2.61 10.57
N THR A 311 11.02 -2.42 9.58
CA THR A 311 12.43 -2.78 9.68
C THR A 311 13.27 -1.67 10.28
N GLN A 312 12.94 -0.41 10.03
CA GLN A 312 13.63 0.76 10.57
C GLN A 312 12.65 1.90 10.86
N VAL A 313 13.02 2.70 11.85
CA VAL A 313 12.32 3.93 12.21
C VAL A 313 13.36 5.05 12.30
N PHE A 314 13.12 6.16 11.62
CA PHE A 314 13.99 7.33 11.65
C PHE A 314 13.23 8.54 12.19
N PRO A 315 13.83 9.40 13.02
CA PRO A 315 13.29 10.73 13.26
C PRO A 315 13.08 11.46 11.93
N ILE A 316 12.06 12.31 11.85
CA ILE A 316 11.81 13.11 10.62
C ILE A 316 13.03 13.94 10.19
N ALA A 317 13.86 14.37 11.15
CA ALA A 317 15.09 15.09 10.89
C ALA A 317 16.09 14.30 10.04
N ASP A 318 16.03 12.97 10.12
CA ASP A 318 16.93 12.03 9.42
C ASP A 318 16.28 11.42 8.17
N ALA A 319 15.21 12.01 7.67
CA ALA A 319 14.46 11.49 6.52
C ALA A 319 15.35 11.24 5.29
N ALA A 320 16.35 12.08 5.03
CA ALA A 320 17.28 11.87 3.93
C ALA A 320 18.06 10.55 4.06
N SER A 321 18.47 10.18 5.28
CA SER A 321 19.12 8.89 5.58
C SER A 321 18.16 7.73 5.36
N ALA A 322 16.88 7.89 5.72
CA ALA A 322 15.84 6.89 5.50
C ALA A 322 15.65 6.61 3.99
N PHE A 323 15.56 7.66 3.17
CA PHE A 323 15.47 7.52 1.71
C PHE A 323 16.70 6.85 1.13
N SER A 324 17.90 7.30 1.53
CA SER A 324 19.17 6.69 1.10
C SER A 324 19.25 5.21 1.42
N LEU A 325 18.83 4.79 2.63
CA LEU A 325 18.86 3.38 3.02
C LEU A 325 17.96 2.53 2.11
N ILE A 326 16.74 2.99 1.81
CA ILE A 326 15.82 2.24 0.95
C ILE A 326 16.41 2.06 -0.46
N GLU A 327 17.16 3.04 -0.96
CA GLU A 327 17.79 2.98 -2.28
C GLU A 327 19.05 2.12 -2.31
N THR A 328 19.89 2.21 -1.28
CA THR A 328 21.21 1.54 -1.25
C THR A 328 21.16 0.12 -0.72
N ASP A 329 20.20 -0.21 0.14
CA ASP A 329 20.02 -1.56 0.69
C ASP A 329 18.53 -1.98 0.71
N PRO A 330 17.91 -2.10 -0.47
CA PRO A 330 16.48 -2.46 -0.57
C PRO A 330 16.16 -3.87 -0.04
N SER A 331 17.17 -4.75 0.09
CA SER A 331 16.98 -6.10 0.62
C SER A 331 16.86 -6.12 2.14
N SER A 332 17.42 -5.13 2.85
CA SER A 332 17.30 -5.01 4.31
C SER A 332 16.00 -4.34 4.76
N THR A 333 15.31 -3.66 3.85
CA THR A 333 14.13 -2.85 4.16
C THR A 333 12.83 -3.51 3.68
N ILE A 334 11.80 -3.50 4.53
CA ILE A 334 10.41 -3.80 4.13
C ILE A 334 9.61 -2.50 4.22
N LYS A 335 9.42 -2.00 5.46
CA LYS A 335 8.78 -0.71 5.72
C LYS A 335 9.69 0.12 6.62
N VAL A 336 10.12 1.25 6.10
CA VAL A 336 10.80 2.29 6.87
C VAL A 336 9.74 3.31 7.29
N GLN A 337 9.75 3.68 8.56
CA GLN A 337 8.84 4.68 9.10
C GLN A 337 9.59 5.93 9.55
N LEU A 338 8.94 7.07 9.44
CA LEU A 338 9.35 8.35 10.03
C LEU A 338 8.61 8.57 11.35
N ASP A 339 9.36 8.99 12.36
CA ASP A 339 8.90 9.36 13.68
C ASP A 339 8.83 10.90 13.79
N PHE A 340 7.67 11.40 14.20
CA PHE A 340 7.40 12.84 14.36
C PHE A 340 7.36 13.29 15.82
N GLU A 341 7.60 12.37 16.78
CA GLU A 341 7.57 12.65 18.21
C GLU A 341 8.96 12.83 18.83
N GLY A 342 10.02 12.45 18.10
CA GLY A 342 11.41 12.50 18.55
C GLY A 342 12.13 13.78 18.20
#